data_f8103a4a48e13a1a58d76a0681ce7c17
#
_entry.id   f8103a4a48e13a1a58d76a0681ce7c17
#
_cell.length_a   1.000
_cell.length_b   1.000
_cell.length_c   1.000
_cell.angle_alpha   90.00
_cell.angle_beta   90.00
_cell.angle_gamma   90.00
#
_symmetry.space_group_name_H-M   'P 1'
#
loop_
_entity.id
_entity.type
_entity.pdbx_description
1 polymer ?
#
loop_
_entity_poly.entity_id
_entity_poly.type
_entity_poly.pdbx_seq_one_letter_code
_entity_poly.pdbx_strand_id
1 'polypeptide(L)'
;MKVTLLQKKGKVEERDFKNQLETAIRNIIGSLSATATFSSFTREGWVTLSVIGEDAEVVTELLTQNFGTISEDASKGEPYGNYRGIVEEVSTAGLGVDIGTERPRPTLVNVKLSSLQAQLADGKKIPTRRIADCYSILPQTPISVRVTHSSPSEIEGWLADSQISHYSRWITSGLERIQVFNCLPTYLDFAIRKAQLERDIIATEQLSLTVQSMACKVGTNAIGLIPRIGSILRKSELVPFIPKRIQEECRTWQTNDV
;
A
#
# COMPACT_ATOMS: atom_id res chain seq x y z
N MET A 1 25.60 7.15 -4.58
CA MET A 1 24.46 7.85 -3.98
C MET A 1 23.67 6.87 -3.11
N LYS A 2 23.19 7.26 -1.93
CA LYS A 2 22.42 6.39 -1.05
C LYS A 2 20.95 6.80 -1.13
N VAL A 3 20.04 5.85 -1.34
CA VAL A 3 18.62 6.11 -1.51
C VAL A 3 17.82 5.15 -0.62
N THR A 4 16.94 5.69 0.21
CA THR A 4 16.04 4.88 1.06
C THR A 4 14.64 4.87 0.44
N LEU A 5 14.13 3.67 0.15
CA LEU A 5 12.82 3.47 -0.47
C LEU A 5 11.72 3.40 0.58
N LEU A 6 10.51 3.86 0.25
CA LEU A 6 9.28 3.64 1.02
C LEU A 6 8.77 2.20 0.84
N GLN A 7 9.65 1.24 1.12
CA GLN A 7 9.37 -0.19 1.00
C GLN A 7 9.88 -0.92 2.23
N LYS A 8 9.05 -1.77 2.83
CA LYS A 8 9.40 -2.63 3.96
C LYS A 8 9.28 -4.10 3.56
N LYS A 9 10.14 -4.93 4.12
CA LYS A 9 10.16 -6.37 3.87
C LYS A 9 8.91 -7.09 4.43
N GLY A 10 8.32 -6.55 5.48
CA GLY A 10 7.26 -7.24 6.20
C GLY A 10 7.71 -8.59 6.76
N LYS A 11 6.86 -9.61 6.63
CA LYS A 11 7.15 -11.00 7.06
C LYS A 11 7.76 -11.87 5.96
N VAL A 12 8.09 -11.29 4.79
CA VAL A 12 8.73 -12.01 3.69
C VAL A 12 10.17 -12.38 4.08
N GLU A 13 10.64 -13.55 3.63
CA GLU A 13 12.04 -13.98 3.81
C GLU A 13 12.98 -12.96 3.14
N GLU A 14 14.03 -12.59 3.83
CA GLU A 14 14.93 -11.53 3.36
C GLU A 14 15.58 -11.84 2.01
N ARG A 15 15.97 -13.10 1.80
CA ARG A 15 16.55 -13.55 0.53
C ARG A 15 15.57 -13.36 -0.64
N ASP A 16 14.33 -13.78 -0.46
CA ASP A 16 13.31 -13.71 -1.52
C ASP A 16 12.93 -12.26 -1.80
N PHE A 17 12.84 -11.45 -0.74
CA PHE A 17 12.61 -10.02 -0.86
C PHE A 17 13.73 -9.32 -1.66
N LYS A 18 15.01 -9.60 -1.33
CA LYS A 18 16.16 -9.04 -2.06
C LYS A 18 16.16 -9.42 -3.53
N ASN A 19 15.92 -10.68 -3.85
CA ASN A 19 15.85 -11.17 -5.24
C ASN A 19 14.74 -10.46 -6.02
N GLN A 20 13.56 -10.27 -5.41
CA GLN A 20 12.45 -9.55 -6.04
C GLN A 20 12.76 -8.07 -6.23
N LEU A 21 13.35 -7.43 -5.21
CA LEU A 21 13.77 -6.04 -5.26
C LEU A 21 14.79 -5.82 -6.39
N GLU A 22 15.82 -6.65 -6.49
CA GLU A 22 16.83 -6.58 -7.54
C GLU A 22 16.22 -6.76 -8.93
N THR A 23 15.25 -7.68 -9.07
CA THR A 23 14.53 -7.88 -10.32
C THR A 23 13.70 -6.65 -10.69
N ALA A 24 12.98 -6.07 -9.74
CA ALA A 24 12.19 -4.86 -9.96
C ALA A 24 13.08 -3.67 -10.32
N ILE A 25 14.19 -3.49 -9.61
CA ILE A 25 15.19 -2.45 -9.88
C ILE A 25 15.79 -2.61 -11.29
N ARG A 26 16.17 -3.82 -11.68
CA ARG A 26 16.72 -4.10 -13.00
C ARG A 26 15.74 -3.74 -14.11
N ASN A 27 14.46 -4.03 -13.92
CA ASN A 27 13.41 -3.69 -14.87
C ASN A 27 13.22 -2.17 -15.00
N ILE A 28 13.39 -1.42 -13.90
CA ILE A 28 13.28 0.05 -13.88
C ILE A 28 14.49 0.70 -14.55
N ILE A 29 15.69 0.23 -14.24
CA ILE A 29 16.95 0.77 -14.79
C ILE A 29 17.02 0.52 -16.30
N GLY A 30 16.61 -0.66 -16.77
CA GLY A 30 16.62 -0.98 -18.20
C GLY A 30 18.02 -0.85 -18.81
N SER A 31 18.19 0.10 -19.76
CA SER A 31 19.43 0.36 -20.50
C SER A 31 20.26 1.53 -19.95
N LEU A 32 19.90 2.11 -18.82
CA LEU A 32 20.60 3.23 -18.20
C LEU A 32 22.00 2.81 -17.69
N SER A 33 22.97 3.72 -17.79
CA SER A 33 24.35 3.52 -17.34
C SER A 33 24.50 3.72 -15.82
N ALA A 34 23.69 2.97 -15.04
CA ALA A 34 23.75 2.96 -13.60
C ALA A 34 23.39 1.59 -13.02
N THR A 35 23.82 1.35 -11.79
CA THR A 35 23.47 0.17 -10.99
C THR A 35 22.91 0.60 -9.65
N ALA A 36 21.85 -0.05 -9.21
CA ALA A 36 21.33 0.12 -7.87
C ALA A 36 21.33 -1.25 -7.16
N THR A 37 21.99 -1.31 -6.02
CA THR A 37 22.17 -2.54 -5.25
C THR A 37 21.61 -2.36 -3.84
N PHE A 38 21.05 -3.43 -3.28
CA PHE A 38 20.62 -3.45 -1.89
C PHE A 38 21.85 -3.20 -0.97
N SER A 39 21.71 -2.25 -0.05
CA SER A 39 22.73 -1.93 0.95
C SER A 39 22.37 -2.45 2.32
N SER A 40 21.24 -2.00 2.87
CA SER A 40 20.80 -2.37 4.23
C SER A 40 19.30 -2.12 4.43
N PHE A 41 18.79 -2.52 5.60
CA PHE A 41 17.54 -1.98 6.14
C PHE A 41 17.86 -0.88 7.15
N THR A 42 17.03 0.15 7.23
CA THR A 42 17.09 1.11 8.33
C THR A 42 16.59 0.45 9.62
N ARG A 43 16.73 1.14 10.75
CA ARG A 43 16.22 0.66 12.03
C ARG A 43 14.69 0.44 12.01
N GLU A 44 13.99 1.25 11.23
CA GLU A 44 12.54 1.21 11.04
C GLU A 44 12.12 0.15 9.98
N GLY A 45 13.09 -0.54 9.38
CA GLY A 45 12.88 -1.60 8.38
C GLY A 45 12.73 -1.12 6.94
N TRP A 46 13.03 0.14 6.64
CA TRP A 46 13.05 0.66 5.27
C TRP A 46 14.24 0.14 4.47
N VAL A 47 14.02 -0.06 3.18
CA VAL A 47 15.06 -0.54 2.25
C VAL A 47 15.97 0.60 1.84
N THR A 48 17.29 0.39 1.98
CA THR A 48 18.29 1.32 1.51
C THR A 48 19.09 0.71 0.35
N LEU A 49 19.26 1.50 -0.72
CA LEU A 49 20.02 1.15 -1.90
C LEU A 49 21.27 2.00 -2.02
N SER A 50 22.29 1.45 -2.66
CA SER A 50 23.45 2.19 -3.19
C SER A 50 23.28 2.32 -4.70
N VAL A 51 23.22 3.55 -5.22
CA VAL A 51 23.08 3.86 -6.65
C VAL A 51 24.38 4.46 -7.14
N ILE A 52 24.97 3.86 -8.20
CA ILE A 52 26.27 4.24 -8.76
C ILE A 52 26.18 4.21 -10.30
N GLY A 53 26.73 5.20 -10.98
CA GLY A 53 26.78 5.29 -12.44
C GLY A 53 26.57 6.71 -12.93
N GLU A 54 26.71 6.91 -14.25
CA GLU A 54 26.51 8.22 -14.89
C GLU A 54 25.04 8.67 -14.79
N ASP A 55 24.09 7.73 -14.90
CA ASP A 55 22.65 7.99 -14.84
C ASP A 55 22.07 7.82 -13.42
N ALA A 56 22.90 7.93 -12.36
CA ALA A 56 22.46 7.68 -10.99
C ALA A 56 21.31 8.59 -10.52
N GLU A 57 21.28 9.86 -10.97
CA GLU A 57 20.21 10.81 -10.65
C GLU A 57 18.89 10.40 -11.32
N VAL A 58 18.95 10.02 -12.61
CA VAL A 58 17.78 9.56 -13.38
C VAL A 58 17.19 8.28 -12.75
N VAL A 59 18.06 7.34 -12.38
CA VAL A 59 17.65 6.10 -11.69
C VAL A 59 17.00 6.43 -10.35
N THR A 60 17.55 7.38 -9.59
CA THR A 60 16.94 7.79 -8.31
C THR A 60 15.54 8.37 -8.49
N GLU A 61 15.34 9.21 -9.53
CA GLU A 61 14.03 9.75 -9.85
C GLU A 61 13.03 8.64 -10.24
N LEU A 62 13.45 7.69 -11.08
CA LEU A 62 12.63 6.54 -11.45
C LEU A 62 12.26 5.66 -10.24
N LEU A 63 13.20 5.43 -9.31
CA LEU A 63 12.94 4.72 -8.06
C LEU A 63 11.94 5.48 -7.18
N THR A 64 12.06 6.82 -7.13
CA THR A 64 11.14 7.69 -6.40
C THR A 64 9.72 7.61 -6.96
N GLN A 65 9.58 7.64 -8.29
CA GLN A 65 8.27 7.53 -8.94
C GLN A 65 7.61 6.17 -8.72
N ASN A 66 8.38 5.09 -8.78
CA ASN A 66 7.86 3.72 -8.67
C ASN A 66 7.60 3.28 -7.22
N PHE A 67 8.55 3.52 -6.32
CA PHE A 67 8.52 2.99 -4.95
C PHE A 67 8.27 4.05 -3.89
N GLY A 68 8.44 5.33 -4.22
CA GLY A 68 8.60 6.40 -3.25
C GLY A 68 9.96 6.32 -2.56
N THR A 69 10.47 7.46 -2.13
CA THR A 69 11.73 7.54 -1.36
C THR A 69 11.52 8.31 -0.08
N ILE A 70 12.32 7.97 0.91
CA ILE A 70 12.49 8.73 2.14
C ILE A 70 13.56 9.76 1.83
N SER A 71 13.29 11.02 2.02
CA SER A 71 14.30 12.06 1.91
C SER A 71 14.86 12.35 3.30
N GLU A 72 16.16 12.54 3.36
CA GLU A 72 16.91 12.89 4.58
C GLU A 72 16.55 14.27 5.13
N ASP A 73 15.96 15.15 4.32
CA ASP A 73 15.45 16.44 4.77
C ASP A 73 14.19 16.24 5.61
N ALA A 74 14.43 16.15 6.90
CA ALA A 74 13.42 15.90 7.94
C ALA A 74 12.44 17.04 8.18
N SER A 75 12.42 18.07 7.36
CA SER A 75 11.34 19.08 7.31
C SER A 75 10.02 18.53 6.77
N LYS A 76 9.96 17.21 6.53
CA LYS A 76 8.81 16.54 5.94
C LYS A 76 7.70 16.30 6.91
N GLY A 77 6.59 16.55 6.40
CA GLY A 77 5.34 16.76 7.05
C GLY A 77 4.98 18.23 6.90
N GLU A 78 5.48 18.88 5.83
CA GLU A 78 5.01 20.23 5.50
C GLU A 78 3.50 20.18 5.34
N PRO A 79 2.79 21.14 5.96
CA PRO A 79 1.35 21.25 5.81
C PRO A 79 0.99 21.32 4.32
N TYR A 80 -0.09 20.63 3.96
CA TYR A 80 -0.62 20.53 2.59
C TYR A 80 0.19 19.69 1.58
N GLY A 81 1.31 19.07 1.99
CA GLY A 81 2.02 18.08 1.19
C GLY A 81 1.27 16.75 1.08
N ASN A 82 1.38 16.11 -0.09
CA ASN A 82 0.90 14.73 -0.32
C ASN A 82 2.07 13.77 -0.18
N TYR A 83 1.91 12.75 0.65
CA TYR A 83 2.94 11.77 0.94
C TYR A 83 2.42 10.35 0.73
N ARG A 84 3.23 9.50 0.13
CA ARG A 84 3.03 8.05 0.23
C ARG A 84 3.52 7.59 1.59
N GLY A 85 2.86 6.58 2.16
CA GLY A 85 3.26 5.99 3.42
C GLY A 85 2.75 4.58 3.56
N ILE A 86 3.03 3.98 4.70
CA ILE A 86 2.59 2.64 5.06
C ILE A 86 1.81 2.73 6.36
N VAL A 87 0.64 2.10 6.42
CA VAL A 87 -0.13 2.00 7.66
C VAL A 87 0.67 1.15 8.66
N GLU A 88 1.02 1.72 9.79
CA GLU A 88 1.66 1.02 10.90
C GLU A 88 0.65 0.59 11.96
N GLU A 89 -0.37 1.40 12.16
CA GLU A 89 -1.34 1.19 13.23
C GLU A 89 -2.77 1.47 12.76
N VAL A 90 -3.69 0.58 13.17
CA VAL A 90 -5.13 0.77 13.09
C VAL A 90 -5.67 0.78 14.51
N SER A 91 -5.98 1.96 15.03
CA SER A 91 -6.45 2.17 16.40
C SER A 91 -7.91 2.64 16.44
N THR A 92 -8.47 2.76 17.64
CA THR A 92 -9.81 3.34 17.80
C THR A 92 -9.85 4.82 17.44
N ALA A 93 -8.72 5.53 17.53
CA ALA A 93 -8.61 6.96 17.21
C ALA A 93 -8.48 7.24 15.70
N GLY A 94 -8.05 6.24 14.91
CA GLY A 94 -7.81 6.39 13.48
C GLY A 94 -6.67 5.52 12.98
N LEU A 95 -5.96 5.99 11.94
CA LEU A 95 -4.80 5.32 11.36
C LEU A 95 -3.52 6.08 11.68
N GLY A 96 -2.48 5.35 12.04
CA GLY A 96 -1.11 5.84 12.07
C GLY A 96 -0.38 5.45 10.80
N VAL A 97 0.08 6.43 10.02
CA VAL A 97 0.74 6.24 8.73
C VAL A 97 2.18 6.71 8.79
N ASP A 98 3.12 5.79 8.58
CA ASP A 98 4.54 6.08 8.48
C ASP A 98 4.87 6.57 7.06
N ILE A 99 5.25 7.84 6.94
CA ILE A 99 5.65 8.46 5.67
C ILE A 99 7.17 8.52 5.47
N GLY A 100 7.92 7.84 6.35
CA GLY A 100 9.36 7.77 6.28
C GLY A 100 10.07 9.04 6.74
N THR A 101 9.59 9.67 7.80
CA THR A 101 10.29 10.80 8.44
C THR A 101 11.44 10.28 9.28
N GLU A 102 12.68 10.62 8.94
CA GLU A 102 13.85 10.33 9.77
C GLU A 102 13.93 11.31 10.95
N ARG A 103 13.35 10.91 12.06
CA ARG A 103 13.52 11.61 13.35
C ARG A 103 14.03 10.60 14.40
N PRO A 104 14.58 11.07 15.53
CA PRO A 104 14.94 10.19 16.64
C PRO A 104 13.78 9.30 17.12
N ARG A 105 12.52 9.72 16.85
CA ARG A 105 11.31 8.91 16.99
C ARG A 105 10.51 9.00 15.70
N PRO A 106 10.14 7.88 15.06
CA PRO A 106 9.24 7.88 13.92
C PRO A 106 7.98 8.64 14.27
N THR A 107 7.65 9.68 13.51
CA THR A 107 6.42 10.42 13.69
C THR A 107 5.43 9.93 12.66
N LEU A 108 4.37 9.28 13.13
CA LEU A 108 3.27 8.85 12.27
C LEU A 108 2.38 10.03 11.92
N VAL A 109 1.89 10.06 10.71
CA VAL A 109 0.77 10.92 10.33
C VAL A 109 -0.51 10.30 10.90
N ASN A 110 -1.17 11.02 11.80
CA ASN A 110 -2.42 10.59 12.40
C ASN A 110 -3.60 10.98 11.51
N VAL A 111 -4.23 9.99 10.90
CA VAL A 111 -5.51 10.16 10.17
C VAL A 111 -6.64 9.86 11.13
N LYS A 112 -7.24 10.89 11.70
CA LYS A 112 -8.28 10.79 12.73
C LYS A 112 -9.53 10.05 12.24
N LEU A 113 -10.23 9.36 13.15
CA LEU A 113 -11.49 8.66 12.84
C LEU A 113 -12.51 9.58 12.17
N SER A 114 -12.64 10.83 12.63
CA SER A 114 -13.55 11.80 12.02
C SER A 114 -13.26 12.05 10.54
N SER A 115 -11.98 12.11 10.17
CA SER A 115 -11.54 12.28 8.78
C SER A 115 -11.86 11.04 7.95
N LEU A 116 -11.61 9.84 8.50
CA LEU A 116 -11.97 8.58 7.84
C LEU A 116 -13.48 8.46 7.63
N GLN A 117 -14.28 8.83 8.64
CA GLN A 117 -15.74 8.85 8.54
C GLN A 117 -16.21 9.80 7.44
N ALA A 118 -15.65 11.00 7.37
CA ALA A 118 -16.00 11.98 6.34
C ALA A 118 -15.62 11.50 4.93
N GLN A 119 -14.41 10.92 4.77
CA GLN A 119 -13.87 10.58 3.46
C GLN A 119 -14.32 9.20 2.94
N LEU A 120 -14.52 8.21 3.82
CA LEU A 120 -14.78 6.81 3.46
C LEU A 120 -16.18 6.32 3.86
N ALA A 121 -16.90 7.05 4.70
CA ALA A 121 -18.17 6.60 5.27
C ALA A 121 -19.29 7.65 5.21
N ASP A 122 -19.18 8.65 4.32
CA ASP A 122 -20.16 9.71 4.11
C ASP A 122 -20.62 10.36 5.44
N GLY A 123 -19.69 10.51 6.41
CA GLY A 123 -19.95 11.08 7.72
C GLY A 123 -20.65 10.15 8.72
N LYS A 124 -20.95 8.90 8.36
CA LYS A 124 -21.56 7.92 9.29
C LYS A 124 -20.62 7.66 10.46
N LYS A 125 -21.18 7.53 11.67
CA LYS A 125 -20.45 7.21 12.90
C LYS A 125 -20.09 5.71 12.97
N ILE A 126 -19.15 5.31 12.14
CA ILE A 126 -18.63 3.94 12.06
C ILE A 126 -17.26 3.88 12.73
N PRO A 127 -16.96 2.86 13.56
CA PRO A 127 -15.64 2.70 14.18
C PRO A 127 -14.53 2.52 13.14
N THR A 128 -13.30 2.99 13.46
CA THR A 128 -12.11 2.84 12.59
C THR A 128 -11.94 1.42 12.08
N ARG A 129 -12.04 0.43 12.98
CA ARG A 129 -11.86 -0.97 12.62
C ARG A 129 -12.84 -1.42 11.54
N ARG A 130 -14.10 -1.00 11.62
CA ARG A 130 -15.10 -1.34 10.61
C ARG A 130 -14.81 -0.72 9.26
N ILE A 131 -14.38 0.55 9.24
CA ILE A 131 -13.92 1.22 8.02
C ILE A 131 -12.71 0.49 7.44
N ALA A 132 -11.73 0.18 8.29
CA ALA A 132 -10.52 -0.54 7.89
C ALA A 132 -10.85 -1.93 7.31
N ASP A 133 -11.74 -2.68 7.95
CA ASP A 133 -12.20 -4.00 7.47
C ASP A 133 -12.89 -3.89 6.09
N CYS A 134 -13.75 -2.87 5.88
CA CYS A 134 -14.44 -2.67 4.61
C CYS A 134 -13.48 -2.31 3.47
N TYR A 135 -12.51 -1.44 3.74
CA TYR A 135 -11.52 -0.98 2.76
C TYR A 135 -10.25 -1.84 2.71
N SER A 136 -10.21 -2.94 3.46
CA SER A 136 -9.07 -3.86 3.55
C SER A 136 -7.78 -3.17 3.98
N ILE A 137 -7.88 -2.23 4.93
CA ILE A 137 -6.76 -1.48 5.49
C ILE A 137 -6.20 -2.24 6.69
N LEU A 138 -4.99 -2.73 6.57
CA LEU A 138 -4.23 -3.40 7.63
C LEU A 138 -2.87 -2.72 7.83
N PRO A 139 -2.14 -3.03 8.92
CA PRO A 139 -0.73 -2.72 8.99
C PRO A 139 0.01 -3.22 7.73
N GLN A 140 0.94 -2.42 7.20
CA GLN A 140 1.64 -2.58 5.92
C GLN A 140 0.82 -2.18 4.67
N THR A 141 -0.43 -1.75 4.76
CA THR A 141 -1.15 -1.19 3.60
C THR A 141 -0.43 0.07 3.12
N PRO A 142 0.04 0.11 1.85
CA PRO A 142 0.53 1.34 1.27
C PRO A 142 -0.65 2.30 1.03
N ILE A 143 -0.49 3.55 1.49
CA ILE A 143 -1.55 4.54 1.45
C ILE A 143 -0.97 5.94 1.18
N SER A 144 -1.74 6.78 0.51
CA SER A 144 -1.36 8.17 0.30
C SER A 144 -2.13 9.08 1.25
N VAL A 145 -1.42 9.96 1.93
CA VAL A 145 -1.98 10.92 2.88
C VAL A 145 -1.60 12.35 2.51
N ARG A 146 -2.46 13.30 2.86
CA ARG A 146 -2.21 14.72 2.79
C ARG A 146 -2.06 15.25 4.22
N VAL A 147 -0.92 15.85 4.52
CA VAL A 147 -0.69 16.46 5.84
C VAL A 147 -1.51 17.74 5.95
N THR A 148 -2.27 17.88 7.03
CA THR A 148 -3.10 19.05 7.31
C THR A 148 -2.52 19.94 8.41
N HIS A 149 -1.84 19.30 9.37
CA HIS A 149 -1.17 20.00 10.46
C HIS A 149 0.14 19.28 10.80
N SER A 150 1.17 20.06 11.11
CA SER A 150 2.46 19.54 11.53
C SER A 150 3.00 20.36 12.69
N SER A 151 3.36 19.66 13.77
CA SER A 151 4.03 20.21 14.94
C SER A 151 5.20 19.29 15.34
N PRO A 152 6.09 19.73 16.23
CA PRO A 152 7.20 18.89 16.71
C PRO A 152 6.75 17.59 17.41
N SER A 153 5.52 17.57 17.94
CA SER A 153 4.98 16.42 18.69
C SER A 153 3.98 15.58 17.91
N GLU A 154 3.33 16.13 16.89
CA GLU A 154 2.23 15.48 16.18
C GLU A 154 2.14 15.95 14.73
N ILE A 155 1.84 15.01 13.83
CA ILE A 155 1.48 15.29 12.45
C ILE A 155 0.09 14.73 12.22
N GLU A 156 -0.82 15.57 11.74
CA GLU A 156 -2.18 15.18 11.38
C GLU A 156 -2.36 15.21 9.87
N GLY A 157 -3.19 14.32 9.36
CA GLY A 157 -3.47 14.26 7.94
C GLY A 157 -4.83 13.64 7.61
N TRP A 158 -5.13 13.70 6.33
CA TRP A 158 -6.27 13.06 5.71
C TRP A 158 -5.77 12.08 4.64
N LEU A 159 -6.64 11.18 4.17
CA LEU A 159 -6.31 10.44 2.96
C LEU A 159 -6.19 11.42 1.79
N ALA A 160 -5.16 11.26 0.98
CA ALA A 160 -4.98 12.10 -0.20
C ALA A 160 -6.08 11.84 -1.23
N ASP A 161 -6.39 12.83 -2.07
CA ASP A 161 -7.43 12.72 -3.11
C ASP A 161 -7.12 11.58 -4.09
N SER A 162 -5.85 11.31 -4.36
CA SER A 162 -5.41 10.17 -5.15
C SER A 162 -5.79 8.83 -4.52
N GLN A 163 -5.73 8.72 -3.19
CA GLN A 163 -6.13 7.51 -2.46
C GLN A 163 -7.65 7.33 -2.50
N ILE A 164 -8.41 8.40 -2.30
CA ILE A 164 -9.87 8.37 -2.40
C ILE A 164 -10.31 7.99 -3.81
N SER A 165 -9.67 8.57 -4.83
CA SER A 165 -9.93 8.24 -6.24
C SER A 165 -9.59 6.79 -6.55
N HIS A 166 -8.53 6.23 -5.95
CA HIS A 166 -8.16 4.84 -6.10
C HIS A 166 -9.25 3.90 -5.55
N TYR A 167 -9.71 4.12 -4.32
CA TYR A 167 -10.81 3.35 -3.75
C TYR A 167 -12.11 3.53 -4.54
N SER A 168 -12.41 4.75 -4.99
CA SER A 168 -13.60 5.03 -5.78
C SER A 168 -13.61 4.24 -7.09
N ARG A 169 -12.48 4.16 -7.80
CA ARG A 169 -12.34 3.32 -9.01
C ARG A 169 -12.58 1.84 -8.72
N TRP A 170 -12.05 1.32 -7.61
CA TRP A 170 -12.26 -0.06 -7.21
C TRP A 170 -13.75 -0.33 -6.90
N ILE A 171 -14.41 0.58 -6.18
CA ILE A 171 -15.84 0.46 -5.85
C ILE A 171 -16.70 0.54 -7.11
N THR A 172 -16.44 1.53 -7.99
CA THR A 172 -17.20 1.73 -9.23
C THR A 172 -17.04 0.58 -10.21
N SER A 173 -15.87 -0.09 -10.22
CA SER A 173 -15.67 -1.28 -11.06
C SER A 173 -16.61 -2.44 -10.70
N GLY A 174 -17.17 -2.45 -9.49
CA GLY A 174 -18.01 -3.54 -8.98
C GLY A 174 -17.27 -4.87 -8.79
N LEU A 175 -15.96 -4.92 -9.08
CA LEU A 175 -15.17 -6.14 -8.98
C LEU A 175 -14.73 -6.37 -7.54
N GLU A 176 -15.03 -7.55 -7.01
CA GLU A 176 -14.45 -7.99 -5.76
C GLU A 176 -12.95 -8.17 -5.93
N ARG A 177 -12.18 -7.89 -4.87
CA ARG A 177 -10.73 -8.04 -4.86
C ARG A 177 -10.27 -8.80 -3.62
N ILE A 178 -9.09 -9.40 -3.72
CA ILE A 178 -8.40 -9.98 -2.57
C ILE A 178 -7.07 -9.22 -2.46
N GLN A 179 -6.88 -8.53 -1.35
CA GLN A 179 -5.57 -7.97 -1.00
C GLN A 179 -4.73 -9.04 -0.31
N VAL A 180 -3.49 -9.16 -0.76
CA VAL A 180 -2.54 -10.18 -0.31
C VAL A 180 -1.33 -9.49 0.28
N PHE A 181 -1.17 -9.60 1.59
CA PHE A 181 -0.06 -9.03 2.35
C PHE A 181 1.05 -10.04 2.55
N ASN A 182 2.28 -9.56 2.67
CA ASN A 182 3.49 -10.38 2.81
C ASN A 182 3.67 -11.39 1.66
N CYS A 183 3.37 -10.96 0.44
CA CYS A 183 3.46 -11.77 -0.75
C CYS A 183 4.19 -11.03 -1.88
N LEU A 184 5.18 -11.68 -2.47
CA LEU A 184 5.87 -11.18 -3.66
C LEU A 184 5.05 -11.48 -4.92
N PRO A 185 5.11 -10.63 -5.97
CA PRO A 185 4.36 -10.84 -7.22
C PRO A 185 4.60 -12.21 -7.84
N THR A 186 5.85 -12.64 -7.93
CA THR A 186 6.21 -13.96 -8.50
C THR A 186 5.60 -15.13 -7.73
N TYR A 187 5.51 -14.99 -6.40
CA TYR A 187 4.91 -16.03 -5.57
C TYR A 187 3.38 -16.02 -5.66
N LEU A 188 2.78 -14.85 -5.84
CA LEU A 188 1.35 -14.72 -6.10
C LEU A 188 0.97 -15.40 -7.43
N ASP A 189 1.71 -15.11 -8.51
CA ASP A 189 1.49 -15.72 -9.83
C ASP A 189 1.62 -17.24 -9.80
N PHE A 190 2.60 -17.75 -9.05
CA PHE A 190 2.73 -19.18 -8.80
C PHE A 190 1.50 -19.75 -8.06
N ALA A 191 1.03 -19.04 -7.01
CA ALA A 191 -0.10 -19.49 -6.21
C ALA A 191 -1.41 -19.50 -7.03
N ILE A 192 -1.66 -18.49 -7.86
CA ILE A 192 -2.82 -18.41 -8.75
C ILE A 192 -2.85 -19.63 -9.68
N ARG A 193 -1.72 -19.91 -10.36
CA ARG A 193 -1.59 -21.08 -11.25
C ARG A 193 -1.78 -22.39 -10.51
N LYS A 194 -1.12 -22.57 -9.37
CA LYS A 194 -1.21 -23.80 -8.59
C LYS A 194 -2.61 -24.04 -8.00
N ALA A 195 -3.34 -22.98 -7.67
CA ALA A 195 -4.73 -23.04 -7.22
C ALA A 195 -5.74 -23.17 -8.38
N GLN A 196 -5.27 -23.12 -9.65
CA GLN A 196 -6.10 -23.11 -10.86
C GLN A 196 -7.14 -21.99 -10.84
N LEU A 197 -6.70 -20.76 -10.52
CA LEU A 197 -7.55 -19.57 -10.41
C LEU A 197 -7.41 -18.60 -11.59
N GLU A 198 -6.67 -18.94 -12.64
CA GLU A 198 -6.44 -18.05 -13.79
C GLU A 198 -7.74 -17.62 -14.49
N ARG A 199 -8.80 -18.44 -14.38
CA ARG A 199 -10.12 -18.12 -14.95
C ARG A 199 -10.96 -17.22 -14.04
N ASP A 200 -10.64 -17.20 -12.74
CA ASP A 200 -11.37 -16.47 -11.71
C ASP A 200 -10.74 -15.10 -11.42
N ILE A 201 -9.45 -14.92 -11.71
CA ILE A 201 -8.68 -13.70 -11.51
C ILE A 201 -8.42 -13.03 -12.87
N ILE A 202 -8.87 -11.78 -13.01
CA ILE A 202 -8.74 -11.03 -14.28
C ILE A 202 -7.55 -10.09 -14.32
N ALA A 203 -7.06 -9.66 -13.17
CA ALA A 203 -5.91 -8.77 -13.06
C ALA A 203 -5.25 -8.89 -11.68
N THR A 204 -3.95 -8.67 -11.65
CA THR A 204 -3.16 -8.45 -10.43
C THR A 204 -2.59 -7.03 -10.47
N GLU A 205 -2.59 -6.35 -9.34
CA GLU A 205 -2.06 -5.00 -9.17
C GLU A 205 -1.06 -5.00 -8.02
N GLN A 206 0.16 -4.54 -8.27
CA GLN A 206 1.19 -4.42 -7.25
C GLN A 206 1.00 -3.09 -6.51
N LEU A 207 0.63 -3.14 -5.23
CA LEU A 207 0.48 -1.96 -4.37
C LEU A 207 1.81 -1.56 -3.72
N SER A 208 2.62 -2.55 -3.34
CA SER A 208 4.01 -2.42 -2.90
C SER A 208 4.79 -3.68 -3.27
N LEU A 209 6.07 -3.78 -2.93
CA LEU A 209 6.85 -5.00 -3.16
C LEU A 209 6.25 -6.24 -2.47
N THR A 210 5.57 -6.05 -1.36
CA THR A 210 5.04 -7.15 -0.52
C THR A 210 3.52 -7.14 -0.37
N VAL A 211 2.83 -6.20 -1.01
CA VAL A 211 1.36 -6.10 -0.98
C VAL A 211 0.82 -6.09 -2.39
N GLN A 212 -0.07 -7.04 -2.68
CA GLN A 212 -0.67 -7.23 -3.99
C GLN A 212 -2.19 -7.15 -3.89
N SER A 213 -2.86 -6.83 -4.99
CA SER A 213 -4.31 -6.90 -5.12
C SER A 213 -4.69 -7.76 -6.32
N MET A 214 -5.55 -8.74 -6.11
CA MET A 214 -6.13 -9.57 -7.19
C MET A 214 -7.57 -9.13 -7.43
N ALA A 215 -7.90 -8.77 -8.67
CA ALA A 215 -9.27 -8.51 -9.09
C ALA A 215 -9.95 -9.80 -9.54
N CYS A 216 -11.08 -10.13 -8.91
CA CYS A 216 -11.87 -11.28 -9.27
C CYS A 216 -12.73 -10.99 -10.51
N LYS A 217 -13.02 -12.01 -11.29
CA LYS A 217 -13.95 -11.93 -12.41
C LYS A 217 -15.35 -11.59 -11.91
N VAL A 218 -16.14 -10.92 -12.73
CA VAL A 218 -17.56 -10.65 -12.43
C VAL A 218 -18.30 -11.95 -12.10
N GLY A 219 -19.01 -11.96 -10.99
CA GLY A 219 -19.73 -13.13 -10.48
C GLY A 219 -18.89 -14.11 -9.65
N THR A 220 -17.59 -13.85 -9.50
CA THR A 220 -16.71 -14.64 -8.63
C THR A 220 -16.69 -14.04 -7.23
N ASN A 221 -16.92 -14.88 -6.22
CA ASN A 221 -16.90 -14.48 -4.81
C ASN A 221 -15.47 -14.53 -4.25
N ALA A 222 -14.91 -13.37 -3.90
CA ALA A 222 -13.56 -13.25 -3.34
C ALA A 222 -13.39 -14.09 -2.05
N ILE A 223 -14.38 -14.10 -1.17
CA ILE A 223 -14.32 -14.87 0.07
C ILE A 223 -14.20 -16.37 -0.22
N GLY A 224 -14.92 -16.86 -1.24
CA GLY A 224 -14.87 -18.27 -1.66
C GLY A 224 -13.51 -18.69 -2.24
N LEU A 225 -12.73 -17.75 -2.78
CA LEU A 225 -11.40 -18.04 -3.32
C LEU A 225 -10.30 -18.08 -2.24
N ILE A 226 -10.48 -17.35 -1.13
CA ILE A 226 -9.47 -17.23 -0.06
C ILE A 226 -9.00 -18.60 0.47
N PRO A 227 -9.86 -19.59 0.79
CA PRO A 227 -9.39 -20.89 1.28
C PRO A 227 -8.52 -21.64 0.26
N ARG A 228 -8.85 -21.52 -1.03
CA ARG A 228 -8.12 -22.20 -2.12
C ARG A 228 -6.69 -21.66 -2.23
N ILE A 229 -6.55 -20.34 -2.39
CA ILE A 229 -5.23 -19.72 -2.55
C ILE A 229 -4.47 -19.64 -1.21
N GLY A 230 -5.15 -19.46 -0.09
CA GLY A 230 -4.56 -19.38 1.24
C GLY A 230 -3.88 -20.70 1.68
N SER A 231 -4.34 -21.85 1.17
CA SER A 231 -3.65 -23.13 1.39
C SER A 231 -2.20 -23.14 0.86
N ILE A 232 -1.93 -22.33 -0.16
CA ILE A 232 -0.61 -22.16 -0.79
C ILE A 232 0.13 -20.99 -0.15
N LEU A 233 -0.54 -19.86 0.06
CA LEU A 233 0.02 -18.63 0.62
C LEU A 233 -0.04 -18.60 2.16
N ARG A 234 0.49 -19.62 2.81
CA ARG A 234 0.35 -19.83 4.28
C ARG A 234 0.96 -18.72 5.16
N LYS A 235 1.95 -17.98 4.64
CA LYS A 235 2.63 -16.89 5.36
C LYS A 235 2.02 -15.52 5.05
N SER A 236 1.10 -15.46 4.09
CA SER A 236 0.44 -14.24 3.63
C SER A 236 -0.90 -14.04 4.33
N GLU A 237 -1.31 -12.82 4.49
CA GLU A 237 -2.62 -12.45 4.97
C GLU A 237 -3.50 -12.04 3.78
N LEU A 238 -4.71 -12.60 3.70
CA LEU A 238 -5.63 -12.41 2.58
C LEU A 238 -6.88 -11.73 3.09
N VAL A 239 -7.19 -10.56 2.54
CA VAL A 239 -8.33 -9.74 2.97
C VAL A 239 -9.20 -9.40 1.77
N PRO A 240 -10.51 -9.70 1.82
CA PRO A 240 -11.43 -9.40 0.73
C PRO A 240 -11.83 -7.93 0.74
N PHE A 241 -11.76 -7.27 -0.42
CA PHE A 241 -12.34 -5.96 -0.70
C PHE A 241 -13.62 -6.18 -1.52
N ILE A 242 -14.78 -5.89 -0.92
CA ILE A 242 -16.09 -6.18 -1.50
C ILE A 242 -16.83 -4.86 -1.72
N PRO A 243 -16.92 -4.35 -2.97
CA PRO A 243 -17.59 -3.09 -3.30
C PRO A 243 -19.01 -2.99 -2.75
N LYS A 244 -19.80 -4.04 -2.91
CA LYS A 244 -21.19 -4.09 -2.41
C LYS A 244 -21.27 -3.88 -0.89
N ARG A 245 -20.39 -4.53 -0.13
CA ARG A 245 -20.32 -4.37 1.33
C ARG A 245 -19.97 -2.93 1.73
N ILE A 246 -19.05 -2.29 1.02
CA ILE A 246 -18.67 -0.90 1.27
C ILE A 246 -19.85 0.03 1.01
N GLN A 247 -20.60 -0.22 -0.06
CA GLN A 247 -21.81 0.54 -0.40
C GLN A 247 -22.87 0.42 0.69
N GLU A 248 -23.14 -0.78 1.16
CA GLU A 248 -24.16 -1.04 2.18
C GLU A 248 -23.77 -0.50 3.56
N GLU A 249 -22.53 -0.68 3.97
CA GLU A 249 -22.09 -0.41 5.35
C GLU A 249 -21.50 1.00 5.51
N CYS A 250 -20.67 1.44 4.57
CA CYS A 250 -19.90 2.67 4.70
C CYS A 250 -20.53 3.84 3.94
N ARG A 251 -21.08 3.63 2.74
CA ARG A 251 -21.60 4.72 1.91
C ARG A 251 -23.12 4.73 1.88
N THR A 252 -23.69 5.93 1.78
CA THR A 252 -25.11 6.11 1.49
C THR A 252 -25.22 6.33 -0.01
N TRP A 253 -25.59 5.29 -0.77
CA TRP A 253 -25.90 5.50 -2.18
C TRP A 253 -27.20 6.34 -2.27
N GLN A 254 -27.09 7.55 -2.79
CA GLN A 254 -28.23 8.14 -3.45
C GLN A 254 -28.41 7.33 -4.74
N THR A 255 -29.43 6.47 -4.77
CA THR A 255 -30.01 6.01 -6.03
C THR A 255 -30.45 7.26 -6.76
N ASN A 256 -29.61 7.78 -7.67
CA ASN A 256 -30.14 8.64 -8.71
C ASN A 256 -30.98 7.70 -9.60
N ASP A 257 -32.28 7.68 -9.31
CA ASP A 257 -33.29 7.21 -10.25
C ASP A 257 -33.12 8.03 -11.52
N VAL A 258 -32.67 7.38 -12.59
CA VAL A 258 -32.79 7.85 -13.97
C VAL A 258 -33.92 7.06 -14.60
#